data_7a0a2d5fc18677e7cf9e25ebb0a59d1b
#
_entry.id   7a0a2d5fc18677e7cf9e25ebb0a59d1b
#
_cell.length_a   1.000
_cell.length_b   1.000
_cell.length_c   1.000
_cell.angle_alpha   90.00
_cell.angle_beta   90.00
_cell.angle_gamma   90.00
#
_symmetry.space_group_name_H-M   'P 1'
#
loop_
_entity.id
_entity.type
_entity.pdbx_description
1 polymer ?
#
loop_
_entity_poly.entity_id
_entity_poly.type
_entity_poly.pdbx_seq_one_letter_code
_entity_poly.pdbx_strand_id
1 'polypeptide(L)'
;MKRKYNHLTSEERDLIAVRNAEGKGQDEIAREIGRNVSTISRELKRNKSSKGLYLASEADKQAKERKSKASQRTRIPDEFTRKYLEDRIIQDQWTPEQISGRLKWEYPEHYASHETIYQYIYNEKPELGLYLPRKRHRRLPKSKLRKTKGSKIPDRVSIKERPPEIEERKDFGHFEADCVVSSRTGKGALLTMAERVSRYTIIAKLTEKTSFQANLAISFALSKYPKGLVKSTTYDNGSEFAGHKEVNNVINMESYFCEPYHSWEKGTIENRNGVIRYYFPKGTDFSKITEEQIKYVQDKINNRPMKLLGFRTPKEVHDEMVLKSLQGKSFALAA
;
A
#
# COMPACT_ATOMS: atom_id res chain seq x y z
N MET A 1 31.39 8.20 -17.13
CA MET A 1 31.50 7.81 -15.69
C MET A 1 31.42 9.06 -14.83
N LYS A 2 30.40 9.22 -13.96
CA LYS A 2 30.36 10.31 -12.96
C LYS A 2 31.45 10.05 -11.92
N ARG A 3 32.45 10.93 -11.81
CA ARG A 3 33.47 10.84 -10.76
C ARG A 3 32.79 10.93 -9.39
N LYS A 4 32.94 9.89 -8.58
CA LYS A 4 32.41 9.84 -7.20
C LYS A 4 33.15 10.89 -6.38
N TYR A 5 32.44 11.88 -5.87
CA TYR A 5 33.02 12.90 -5.00
C TYR A 5 33.39 12.28 -3.64
N ASN A 6 34.67 12.38 -3.26
CA ASN A 6 35.13 11.91 -1.96
C ASN A 6 35.58 13.12 -1.11
N HIS A 7 35.05 13.19 0.10
CA HIS A 7 35.50 14.20 1.09
C HIS A 7 36.96 13.99 1.46
N LEU A 8 37.63 15.06 1.94
CA LEU A 8 38.95 14.94 2.51
C LEU A 8 38.93 14.08 3.77
N THR A 9 39.92 13.22 3.93
CA THR A 9 40.13 12.42 5.14
C THR A 9 40.83 13.24 6.21
N SER A 10 40.90 12.75 7.46
CA SER A 10 41.69 13.39 8.53
C SER A 10 43.18 13.41 8.19
N GLU A 11 43.70 12.32 7.62
CA GLU A 11 45.09 12.19 7.20
C GLU A 11 45.47 13.20 6.09
N GLU A 12 44.57 13.40 5.11
CA GLU A 12 44.73 14.42 4.08
C GLU A 12 44.73 15.84 4.69
N ARG A 13 43.94 16.11 5.73
CA ARG A 13 43.95 17.38 6.45
C ARG A 13 45.23 17.61 7.24
N ASP A 14 45.77 16.55 7.87
CA ASP A 14 47.05 16.62 8.56
C ASP A 14 48.16 17.00 7.58
N LEU A 15 48.19 16.38 6.39
CA LEU A 15 49.16 16.70 5.36
C LEU A 15 49.01 18.14 4.83
N ILE A 16 47.77 18.60 4.62
CA ILE A 16 47.48 20.01 4.26
C ILE A 16 48.03 20.95 5.32
N ALA A 17 47.84 20.65 6.61
CA ALA A 17 48.33 21.53 7.70
C ALA A 17 49.85 21.63 7.72
N VAL A 18 50.56 20.49 7.60
CA VAL A 18 52.03 20.45 7.57
C VAL A 18 52.55 21.22 6.37
N ARG A 19 52.06 20.97 5.17
CA ARG A 19 52.52 21.61 3.94
C ARG A 19 52.22 23.11 3.88
N ASN A 20 51.06 23.50 4.41
CA ASN A 20 50.69 24.91 4.51
C ASN A 20 51.59 25.65 5.54
N ALA A 21 52.01 24.99 6.63
CA ALA A 21 52.95 25.55 7.60
C ALA A 21 54.36 25.66 7.02
N GLU A 22 54.76 24.75 6.11
CA GLU A 22 56.02 24.84 5.34
C GLU A 22 56.02 25.96 4.28
N GLY A 23 54.86 26.65 4.09
CA GLY A 23 54.73 27.74 3.12
C GLY A 23 54.52 27.29 1.68
N LYS A 24 54.19 26.01 1.44
CA LYS A 24 53.91 25.48 0.08
C LYS A 24 52.65 26.09 -0.51
N GLY A 25 52.68 26.30 -1.83
CA GLY A 25 51.54 26.79 -2.59
C GLY A 25 50.38 25.77 -2.67
N GLN A 26 49.16 26.27 -2.82
CA GLN A 26 47.97 25.41 -2.90
C GLN A 26 48.01 24.39 -4.07
N ASP A 27 48.66 24.76 -5.18
CA ASP A 27 48.87 23.91 -6.35
C ASP A 27 49.83 22.75 -6.05
N GLU A 28 50.87 23.00 -5.25
CA GLU A 28 51.83 21.99 -4.85
C GLU A 28 51.20 21.00 -3.87
N ILE A 29 50.49 21.51 -2.86
CA ILE A 29 49.71 20.70 -1.90
C ILE A 29 48.68 19.82 -2.62
N ALA A 30 47.96 20.38 -3.59
CA ALA A 30 46.95 19.65 -4.36
C ALA A 30 47.54 18.49 -5.17
N ARG A 31 48.74 18.72 -5.80
CA ARG A 31 49.44 17.66 -6.53
C ARG A 31 49.92 16.54 -5.61
N GLU A 32 50.48 16.89 -4.46
CA GLU A 32 51.01 15.93 -3.48
C GLU A 32 49.92 15.00 -2.92
N ILE A 33 48.72 15.55 -2.66
CA ILE A 33 47.57 14.79 -2.10
C ILE A 33 46.74 14.12 -3.19
N GLY A 34 46.96 14.43 -4.47
CA GLY A 34 46.18 13.91 -5.59
C GLY A 34 44.73 14.46 -5.64
N ARG A 35 44.55 15.71 -5.20
CA ARG A 35 43.27 16.42 -5.17
C ARG A 35 43.28 17.64 -6.10
N ASN A 36 42.08 18.17 -6.40
CA ASN A 36 41.98 19.38 -7.19
C ASN A 36 42.37 20.61 -6.34
N VAL A 37 43.06 21.57 -6.93
CA VAL A 37 43.48 22.84 -6.28
C VAL A 37 42.30 23.56 -5.64
N SER A 38 41.13 23.56 -6.31
CA SER A 38 39.91 24.15 -5.77
C SER A 38 39.41 23.46 -4.48
N THR A 39 39.75 22.19 -4.26
CA THR A 39 39.43 21.47 -3.02
C THR A 39 40.29 21.99 -1.88
N ILE A 40 41.58 22.13 -2.10
CA ILE A 40 42.54 22.68 -1.11
C ILE A 40 42.21 24.13 -0.78
N SER A 41 41.95 24.94 -1.79
CA SER A 41 41.55 26.33 -1.60
C SER A 41 40.32 26.50 -0.74
N ARG A 42 39.26 25.70 -1.05
CA ARG A 42 38.02 25.71 -0.25
C ARG A 42 38.25 25.19 1.17
N GLU A 43 39.06 24.17 1.36
CA GLU A 43 39.39 23.61 2.67
C GLU A 43 40.09 24.64 3.54
N LEU A 44 41.15 25.25 3.04
CA LEU A 44 41.88 26.30 3.75
C LEU A 44 41.02 27.54 4.05
N LYS A 45 40.19 27.97 3.10
CA LYS A 45 39.28 29.11 3.27
C LYS A 45 38.20 28.85 4.33
N ARG A 46 37.65 27.65 4.35
CA ARG A 46 36.49 27.29 5.21
C ARG A 46 36.87 26.94 6.63
N ASN A 47 38.10 26.49 6.85
CA ASN A 47 38.51 25.86 8.12
C ASN A 47 39.70 26.56 8.77
N LYS A 48 39.99 27.84 8.44
CA LYS A 48 40.93 28.66 9.19
C LYS A 48 40.39 28.91 10.60
N SER A 49 41.27 28.81 11.59
CA SER A 49 40.97 29.22 12.95
C SER A 49 40.72 30.74 13.05
N SER A 50 40.18 31.19 14.18
CA SER A 50 39.98 32.61 14.47
C SER A 50 41.29 33.42 14.42
N LYS A 51 42.45 32.76 14.56
CA LYS A 51 43.79 33.35 14.45
C LYS A 51 44.37 33.28 13.03
N GLY A 52 43.61 32.90 12.02
CA GLY A 52 44.04 32.78 10.63
C GLY A 52 44.90 31.54 10.30
N LEU A 53 45.17 30.69 11.28
CA LEU A 53 45.95 29.46 11.12
C LEU A 53 45.04 28.30 10.70
N TYR A 54 45.55 27.38 9.86
CA TYR A 54 44.88 26.14 9.53
C TYR A 54 45.39 25.03 10.46
N LEU A 55 44.48 24.50 11.28
CA LEU A 55 44.75 23.38 12.20
C LEU A 55 43.90 22.17 11.75
N ALA A 56 44.54 21.06 11.41
CA ALA A 56 43.85 19.86 10.88
C ALA A 56 42.76 19.31 11.82
N SER A 57 43.04 19.28 13.12
CA SER A 57 42.09 18.80 14.14
C SER A 57 40.83 19.68 14.23
N GLU A 58 40.97 20.99 14.19
CA GLU A 58 39.85 21.93 14.17
C GLU A 58 39.07 21.84 12.85
N ALA A 59 39.80 21.74 11.72
CA ALA A 59 39.21 21.57 10.40
C ALA A 59 38.36 20.29 10.31
N ASP A 60 38.86 19.19 10.85
CA ASP A 60 38.14 17.92 10.90
C ASP A 60 36.88 18.00 11.80
N LYS A 61 37.01 18.61 12.97
CA LYS A 61 35.87 18.87 13.88
C LYS A 61 34.82 19.74 13.20
N GLN A 62 35.20 20.86 12.60
CA GLN A 62 34.26 21.74 11.88
C GLN A 62 33.63 21.05 10.67
N ALA A 63 34.35 20.19 9.94
CA ALA A 63 33.81 19.42 8.84
C ALA A 63 32.75 18.38 9.33
N LYS A 64 33.04 17.69 10.44
CA LYS A 64 32.10 16.75 11.10
C LYS A 64 30.85 17.46 11.61
N GLU A 65 31.01 18.62 12.26
CA GLU A 65 29.89 19.43 12.74
C GLU A 65 29.00 19.92 11.59
N ARG A 66 29.58 20.41 10.49
CA ARG A 66 28.82 20.81 9.30
C ARG A 66 28.08 19.64 8.68
N LYS A 67 28.70 18.46 8.62
CA LYS A 67 28.10 17.24 8.13
C LYS A 67 26.91 16.82 9.03
N SER A 68 27.09 16.89 10.34
CA SER A 68 26.03 16.62 11.32
C SER A 68 24.88 17.61 11.18
N LYS A 69 25.16 18.93 11.15
CA LYS A 69 24.12 19.96 10.95
C LYS A 69 23.39 19.82 9.62
N ALA A 70 24.08 19.45 8.54
CA ALA A 70 23.45 19.20 7.24
C ALA A 70 22.54 17.97 7.26
N SER A 71 22.85 16.96 8.08
CA SER A 71 22.00 15.78 8.26
C SER A 71 20.80 15.99 9.22
N GLN A 72 20.84 17.05 10.04
CA GLN A 72 19.78 17.42 10.98
C GLN A 72 18.69 18.32 10.39
N ARG A 73 18.73 18.59 9.08
CA ARG A 73 17.65 19.35 8.42
C ARG A 73 16.35 18.58 8.56
N THR A 74 15.31 19.25 9.07
CA THR A 74 13.95 18.76 9.03
C THR A 74 13.60 18.33 7.61
N ARG A 75 13.31 17.06 7.41
CA ARG A 75 13.11 16.48 6.07
C ARG A 75 11.82 16.93 5.41
N ILE A 76 10.82 17.25 6.25
CA ILE A 76 9.54 17.81 5.84
C ILE A 76 9.35 19.13 6.57
N PRO A 77 9.82 20.26 6.03
CA PRO A 77 9.74 21.56 6.70
C PRO A 77 8.31 22.12 6.74
N ASP A 78 7.48 21.73 5.79
CA ASP A 78 6.11 22.19 5.66
C ASP A 78 5.20 21.57 6.72
N GLU A 79 4.53 22.42 7.52
CA GLU A 79 3.66 22.01 8.62
C GLU A 79 2.40 21.29 8.11
N PHE A 80 1.83 21.75 7.00
CA PHE A 80 0.67 21.09 6.38
C PHE A 80 1.00 19.64 6.03
N THR A 81 2.14 19.42 5.35
CA THR A 81 2.58 18.07 4.96
C THR A 81 2.80 17.18 6.19
N ARG A 82 3.43 17.68 7.26
CA ARG A 82 3.60 16.92 8.50
C ARG A 82 2.28 16.51 9.10
N LYS A 83 1.38 17.44 9.29
CA LYS A 83 0.05 17.17 9.86
C LYS A 83 -0.74 16.19 9.01
N TYR A 84 -0.76 16.41 7.70
CA TYR A 84 -1.45 15.52 6.76
C TYR A 84 -0.94 14.08 6.86
N LEU A 85 0.39 13.87 6.81
CA LEU A 85 0.95 12.52 6.87
C LEU A 85 0.74 11.84 8.24
N GLU A 86 0.85 12.60 9.36
CA GLU A 86 0.61 12.08 10.71
C GLU A 86 -0.85 11.63 10.85
N ASP A 87 -1.81 12.45 10.41
CA ASP A 87 -3.24 12.11 10.42
C ASP A 87 -3.53 10.86 9.57
N ARG A 88 -2.98 10.77 8.35
CA ARG A 88 -3.19 9.62 7.48
C ARG A 88 -2.54 8.34 8.00
N ILE A 89 -1.41 8.44 8.67
CA ILE A 89 -0.76 7.28 9.30
C ILE A 89 -1.56 6.82 10.53
N ILE A 90 -1.91 7.72 11.43
CA ILE A 90 -2.55 7.38 12.71
C ILE A 90 -3.99 6.94 12.49
N GLN A 91 -4.77 7.77 11.78
CA GLN A 91 -6.21 7.53 11.62
C GLN A 91 -6.50 6.50 10.54
N ASP A 92 -5.86 6.63 9.36
CA ASP A 92 -6.20 5.83 8.19
C ASP A 92 -5.22 4.68 7.93
N GLN A 93 -4.12 4.63 8.67
CA GLN A 93 -3.07 3.59 8.55
C GLN A 93 -2.52 3.47 7.12
N TRP A 94 -2.44 4.60 6.42
CA TRP A 94 -1.85 4.63 5.08
C TRP A 94 -0.34 4.41 5.15
N THR A 95 0.19 3.76 4.12
CA THR A 95 1.64 3.61 3.98
C THR A 95 2.27 4.88 3.40
N PRO A 96 3.57 5.14 3.64
CA PRO A 96 4.29 6.26 3.03
C PRO A 96 4.15 6.33 1.51
N GLU A 97 4.07 5.18 0.80
CA GLU A 97 3.85 5.14 -0.64
C GLU A 97 2.45 5.67 -1.01
N GLN A 98 1.42 5.31 -0.24
CA GLN A 98 0.05 5.76 -0.46
C GLN A 98 -0.09 7.27 -0.20
N ILE A 99 0.53 7.76 0.88
CA ILE A 99 0.54 9.18 1.22
C ILE A 99 1.26 9.99 0.15
N SER A 100 2.47 9.57 -0.24
CA SER A 100 3.25 10.23 -1.29
C SER A 100 2.51 10.31 -2.62
N GLY A 101 1.87 9.21 -3.03
CA GLY A 101 1.09 9.19 -4.26
C GLY A 101 -0.13 10.09 -4.19
N ARG A 102 -0.82 10.12 -3.05
CA ARG A 102 -2.01 10.95 -2.85
C ARG A 102 -1.66 12.45 -2.79
N LEU A 103 -0.59 12.81 -2.07
CA LEU A 103 -0.08 14.19 -2.04
C LEU A 103 0.27 14.69 -3.44
N LYS A 104 0.94 13.87 -4.25
CA LYS A 104 1.29 14.24 -5.63
C LYS A 104 0.06 14.58 -6.48
N TRP A 105 -1.08 13.97 -6.18
CA TRP A 105 -2.33 14.14 -6.92
C TRP A 105 -3.20 15.27 -6.38
N GLU A 106 -3.38 15.35 -5.05
CA GLU A 106 -4.27 16.33 -4.40
C GLU A 106 -3.58 17.65 -4.07
N TYR A 107 -2.30 17.59 -3.67
CA TYR A 107 -1.54 18.74 -3.17
C TYR A 107 -0.11 18.71 -3.72
N PRO A 108 0.10 18.93 -5.03
CA PRO A 108 1.39 18.82 -5.68
C PRO A 108 2.48 19.73 -5.06
N GLU A 109 2.09 20.90 -4.56
CA GLU A 109 2.96 21.86 -3.87
C GLU A 109 3.49 21.35 -2.53
N HIS A 110 2.76 20.44 -1.89
CA HIS A 110 3.11 19.81 -0.61
C HIS A 110 3.70 18.41 -0.80
N TYR A 111 4.19 18.10 -1.99
CA TYR A 111 4.68 16.77 -2.31
C TYR A 111 5.89 16.35 -1.46
N ALA A 112 5.80 15.19 -0.86
CA ALA A 112 6.91 14.48 -0.21
C ALA A 112 7.06 13.07 -0.80
N SER A 113 8.29 12.66 -1.14
CA SER A 113 8.54 11.30 -1.63
C SER A 113 8.32 10.27 -0.51
N HIS A 114 7.93 9.05 -0.88
CA HIS A 114 7.75 7.98 0.12
C HIS A 114 9.02 7.72 0.94
N GLU A 115 10.20 7.86 0.34
CA GLU A 115 11.47 7.73 1.04
C GLU A 115 11.66 8.87 2.07
N THR A 116 11.32 10.10 1.70
CA THR A 116 11.34 11.25 2.62
C THR A 116 10.42 11.02 3.82
N ILE A 117 9.22 10.46 3.57
CA ILE A 117 8.25 10.13 4.62
C ILE A 117 8.78 9.00 5.53
N TYR A 118 9.39 7.95 4.97
CA TYR A 118 10.03 6.91 5.77
C TYR A 118 11.15 7.47 6.65
N GLN A 119 12.00 8.34 6.09
CA GLN A 119 13.07 8.98 6.85
C GLN A 119 12.54 9.89 7.97
N TYR A 120 11.43 10.59 7.74
CA TYR A 120 10.74 11.36 8.77
C TYR A 120 10.25 10.46 9.90
N ILE A 121 9.57 9.36 9.57
CA ILE A 121 9.07 8.40 10.56
C ILE A 121 10.22 7.84 11.39
N TYR A 122 11.28 7.31 10.75
CA TYR A 122 12.32 6.60 11.50
C TYR A 122 13.28 7.52 12.27
N ASN A 123 13.49 8.75 11.82
CA ASN A 123 14.47 9.67 12.43
C ASN A 123 13.85 10.74 13.33
N GLU A 124 12.63 11.21 13.02
CA GLU A 124 11.99 12.33 13.71
C GLU A 124 10.78 11.91 14.55
N LYS A 125 10.01 10.89 14.08
CA LYS A 125 8.74 10.44 14.70
C LYS A 125 8.62 8.90 14.73
N PRO A 126 9.52 8.18 15.46
CA PRO A 126 9.53 6.70 15.46
C PRO A 126 8.24 6.06 15.93
N GLU A 127 7.46 6.75 16.76
CA GLU A 127 6.16 6.29 17.25
C GLU A 127 5.14 6.05 16.13
N LEU A 128 5.24 6.76 15.01
CA LEU A 128 4.37 6.56 13.85
C LEU A 128 4.57 5.19 13.20
N GLY A 129 5.74 4.59 13.39
CA GLY A 129 6.04 3.23 12.88
C GLY A 129 5.09 2.15 13.42
N LEU A 130 4.50 2.35 14.60
CA LEU A 130 3.54 1.43 15.23
C LEU A 130 2.21 1.34 14.46
N TYR A 131 1.85 2.39 13.74
CA TYR A 131 0.59 2.48 12.98
C TYR A 131 0.73 1.96 11.54
N LEU A 132 1.96 1.66 11.08
CA LEU A 132 2.16 1.14 9.74
C LEU A 132 1.63 -0.31 9.61
N PRO A 133 1.00 -0.69 8.49
CA PRO A 133 0.31 -1.98 8.34
C PRO A 133 1.21 -3.21 8.42
N ARG A 134 2.51 -3.08 8.21
CA ARG A 134 3.46 -4.19 8.21
C ARG A 134 4.39 -4.15 9.40
N LYS A 135 3.91 -4.58 10.57
CA LYS A 135 4.76 -4.94 11.73
C LYS A 135 5.47 -6.27 11.46
N ARG A 136 6.41 -6.33 10.49
CA ARG A 136 7.09 -7.58 10.18
C ARG A 136 8.30 -7.79 11.07
N HIS A 137 8.17 -8.66 12.08
CA HIS A 137 9.32 -9.17 12.82
C HIS A 137 9.94 -10.43 12.18
N ARG A 138 9.20 -11.25 11.40
CA ARG A 138 9.74 -12.46 10.75
C ARG A 138 8.81 -13.00 9.65
N ARG A 139 9.41 -13.57 8.57
CA ARG A 139 8.69 -14.32 7.53
C ARG A 139 8.50 -15.76 8.00
N LEU A 140 7.26 -16.21 8.19
CA LEU A 140 6.95 -17.60 8.53
C LEU A 140 7.04 -18.48 7.28
N PRO A 141 7.58 -19.73 7.37
CA PRO A 141 7.59 -20.67 6.26
C PRO A 141 6.17 -21.09 5.89
N LYS A 142 5.95 -21.37 4.60
CA LYS A 142 4.65 -21.89 4.10
C LYS A 142 4.42 -23.29 4.71
N SER A 143 3.34 -23.45 5.49
CA SER A 143 2.89 -24.76 5.95
C SER A 143 2.33 -25.57 4.78
N LYS A 144 2.61 -26.87 4.74
CA LYS A 144 1.98 -27.81 3.79
C LYS A 144 0.49 -27.89 4.10
N LEU A 145 -0.35 -27.41 3.18
CA LEU A 145 -1.80 -27.49 3.30
C LEU A 145 -2.26 -28.95 3.14
N ARG A 146 -3.11 -29.41 4.06
CA ARG A 146 -3.82 -30.69 3.91
C ARG A 146 -4.82 -30.59 2.75
N LYS A 147 -4.82 -31.58 1.86
CA LYS A 147 -5.81 -31.71 0.80
C LYS A 147 -7.18 -31.99 1.41
N THR A 148 -8.11 -31.05 1.31
CA THR A 148 -9.53 -31.28 1.59
C THR A 148 -10.22 -31.76 0.32
N LYS A 149 -11.13 -32.74 0.44
CA LYS A 149 -11.97 -33.17 -0.68
C LYS A 149 -12.87 -32.00 -1.08
N GLY A 150 -12.83 -31.60 -2.35
CA GLY A 150 -13.69 -30.53 -2.87
C GLY A 150 -15.18 -30.95 -2.77
N SER A 151 -16.06 -30.01 -2.41
CA SER A 151 -17.50 -30.20 -2.50
C SER A 151 -17.92 -30.19 -3.97
N LYS A 152 -18.90 -31.06 -4.31
CA LYS A 152 -19.53 -31.04 -5.64
C LYS A 152 -20.59 -29.93 -5.62
N ILE A 153 -20.33 -28.85 -6.34
CA ILE A 153 -21.26 -27.74 -6.54
C ILE A 153 -22.13 -28.11 -7.75
N PRO A 154 -23.49 -28.13 -7.63
CA PRO A 154 -24.35 -28.38 -8.77
C PRO A 154 -24.17 -27.33 -9.87
N ASP A 155 -24.25 -27.76 -11.12
CA ASP A 155 -24.28 -26.89 -12.31
C ASP A 155 -23.13 -25.83 -12.34
N ARG A 156 -22.00 -26.21 -11.85
CA ARG A 156 -20.79 -25.38 -11.80
C ARG A 156 -20.29 -25.09 -13.22
N VAL A 157 -20.10 -23.78 -13.53
CA VAL A 157 -19.40 -23.32 -14.74
C VAL A 157 -17.94 -23.05 -14.38
N SER A 158 -17.01 -23.65 -15.12
CA SER A 158 -15.58 -23.47 -14.87
C SER A 158 -15.14 -22.04 -15.20
N ILE A 159 -14.17 -21.52 -14.45
CA ILE A 159 -13.52 -20.24 -14.77
C ILE A 159 -12.88 -20.22 -16.18
N LYS A 160 -12.58 -21.40 -16.74
CA LYS A 160 -12.06 -21.52 -18.11
C LYS A 160 -13.07 -21.16 -19.18
N GLU A 161 -14.37 -21.25 -18.86
CA GLU A 161 -15.47 -20.86 -19.75
C GLU A 161 -15.80 -19.36 -19.63
N ARG A 162 -15.15 -18.66 -18.66
CA ARG A 162 -15.32 -17.23 -18.47
C ARG A 162 -14.74 -16.46 -19.65
N PRO A 163 -15.50 -15.49 -20.23
CA PRO A 163 -15.00 -14.65 -21.32
C PRO A 163 -13.65 -14.01 -21.00
N PRO A 164 -12.66 -14.06 -21.91
CA PRO A 164 -11.30 -13.55 -21.66
C PRO A 164 -11.27 -12.04 -21.41
N GLU A 165 -12.24 -11.27 -21.91
CA GLU A 165 -12.37 -9.82 -21.68
C GLU A 165 -12.50 -9.48 -20.19
N ILE A 166 -13.06 -10.39 -19.40
CA ILE A 166 -13.17 -10.21 -17.94
C ILE A 166 -11.78 -10.20 -17.28
N GLU A 167 -10.80 -10.91 -17.85
CA GLU A 167 -9.42 -10.89 -17.33
C GLU A 167 -8.72 -9.55 -17.52
N GLU A 168 -9.08 -8.78 -18.55
CA GLU A 168 -8.49 -7.47 -18.81
C GLU A 168 -8.86 -6.43 -17.73
N ARG A 169 -9.89 -6.71 -16.93
CA ARG A 169 -10.35 -5.83 -15.81
C ARG A 169 -10.63 -4.40 -16.25
N LYS A 170 -11.19 -4.24 -17.44
CA LYS A 170 -11.60 -2.94 -17.98
C LYS A 170 -13.08 -2.68 -17.76
N ASP A 171 -13.86 -3.75 -17.69
CA ASP A 171 -15.30 -3.69 -17.61
C ASP A 171 -15.78 -3.87 -16.17
N PHE A 172 -16.59 -2.93 -15.69
CA PHE A 172 -17.14 -2.92 -14.34
C PHE A 172 -18.29 -3.93 -14.22
N GLY A 173 -18.48 -4.48 -12.99
CA GLY A 173 -19.59 -5.36 -12.67
C GLY A 173 -19.20 -6.83 -12.53
N HIS A 174 -17.92 -7.14 -12.55
CA HIS A 174 -17.39 -8.48 -12.31
C HIS A 174 -16.80 -8.57 -10.90
N PHE A 175 -17.35 -9.49 -10.10
CA PHE A 175 -16.95 -9.65 -8.69
C PHE A 175 -16.17 -10.94 -8.47
N GLU A 176 -15.34 -10.94 -7.45
CA GLU A 176 -14.77 -12.14 -6.84
C GLU A 176 -15.33 -12.27 -5.43
N ALA A 177 -15.76 -13.45 -5.02
CA ALA A 177 -16.31 -13.69 -3.69
C ALA A 177 -15.57 -14.82 -2.97
N ASP A 178 -15.49 -14.70 -1.63
CA ASP A 178 -14.84 -15.65 -0.73
C ASP A 178 -15.43 -15.55 0.68
N CYS A 179 -15.14 -16.52 1.54
CA CYS A 179 -15.52 -16.49 2.94
C CYS A 179 -14.31 -16.52 3.86
N VAL A 180 -14.24 -15.52 4.75
CA VAL A 180 -13.25 -15.47 5.83
C VAL A 180 -13.86 -16.13 7.07
N VAL A 181 -13.40 -17.32 7.43
CA VAL A 181 -13.97 -18.10 8.54
C VAL A 181 -13.41 -17.69 9.91
N SER A 182 -14.22 -17.87 10.95
CA SER A 182 -13.83 -17.73 12.36
C SER A 182 -12.72 -18.71 12.77
N SER A 183 -12.27 -18.63 14.01
CA SER A 183 -11.41 -19.63 14.64
C SER A 183 -12.09 -21.01 14.65
N ARG A 184 -11.34 -22.07 14.99
CA ARG A 184 -11.93 -23.42 15.11
C ARG A 184 -13.04 -23.53 16.15
N THR A 185 -12.97 -22.71 17.20
CA THR A 185 -13.96 -22.66 18.29
C THR A 185 -14.95 -21.52 18.14
N GLY A 186 -14.71 -20.59 17.20
CA GLY A 186 -15.57 -19.45 16.94
C GLY A 186 -16.67 -19.78 15.91
N LYS A 187 -17.76 -19.04 16.01
CA LYS A 187 -18.92 -19.16 15.11
C LYS A 187 -18.92 -18.02 14.08
N GLY A 188 -19.66 -18.23 13.00
CA GLY A 188 -19.84 -17.25 11.93
C GLY A 188 -18.68 -17.15 10.96
N ALA A 189 -18.90 -16.36 9.93
CA ALA A 189 -17.93 -16.03 8.89
C ALA A 189 -18.18 -14.62 8.38
N LEU A 190 -17.23 -14.09 7.61
CA LEU A 190 -17.45 -12.90 6.78
C LEU A 190 -17.49 -13.34 5.32
N LEU A 191 -18.60 -13.06 4.65
CA LEU A 191 -18.63 -13.04 3.20
C LEU A 191 -17.88 -11.80 2.74
N THR A 192 -16.96 -11.97 1.83
CA THR A 192 -16.19 -10.89 1.24
C THR A 192 -16.35 -10.91 -0.26
N MET A 193 -16.64 -9.77 -0.86
CA MET A 193 -16.75 -9.60 -2.30
C MET A 193 -15.89 -8.45 -2.75
N ALA A 194 -15.20 -8.56 -3.88
CA ALA A 194 -14.42 -7.48 -4.45
C ALA A 194 -14.77 -7.29 -5.93
N GLU A 195 -15.13 -6.07 -6.30
CA GLU A 195 -15.29 -5.71 -7.70
C GLU A 195 -13.91 -5.60 -8.37
N ARG A 196 -13.76 -6.15 -9.58
CA ARG A 196 -12.45 -6.45 -10.18
C ARG A 196 -11.75 -5.22 -10.75
N VAL A 197 -12.47 -4.20 -11.18
CA VAL A 197 -11.91 -2.94 -11.73
C VAL A 197 -11.59 -1.97 -10.60
N SER A 198 -12.60 -1.58 -9.84
CA SER A 198 -12.51 -0.58 -8.77
C SER A 198 -11.81 -1.08 -7.52
N ARG A 199 -11.71 -2.42 -7.35
CA ARG A 199 -11.24 -3.05 -6.11
C ARG A 199 -12.13 -2.77 -4.91
N TYR A 200 -13.33 -2.24 -5.13
CA TYR A 200 -14.29 -1.99 -4.06
C TYR A 200 -14.68 -3.29 -3.37
N THR A 201 -14.57 -3.28 -2.06
CA THR A 201 -14.77 -4.47 -1.23
C THR A 201 -16.06 -4.35 -0.44
N ILE A 202 -16.90 -5.37 -0.50
CA ILE A 202 -18.11 -5.52 0.31
C ILE A 202 -17.84 -6.61 1.34
N ILE A 203 -18.23 -6.37 2.58
CA ILE A 203 -18.10 -7.33 3.68
C ILE A 203 -19.45 -7.51 4.32
N ALA A 204 -19.95 -8.75 4.41
CA ALA A 204 -21.18 -9.07 5.08
C ALA A 204 -20.96 -10.15 6.16
N LYS A 205 -21.62 -10.00 7.30
CA LYS A 205 -21.56 -10.98 8.38
C LYS A 205 -22.49 -12.17 8.05
N LEU A 206 -21.95 -13.37 8.25
CA LEU A 206 -22.71 -14.61 8.23
C LEU A 206 -22.70 -15.19 9.65
N THR A 207 -23.89 -15.43 10.22
CA THR A 207 -23.98 -16.11 11.53
C THR A 207 -23.56 -17.57 11.41
N GLU A 208 -23.83 -18.17 10.26
CA GLU A 208 -23.39 -19.51 9.90
C GLU A 208 -22.88 -19.53 8.45
N LYS A 209 -21.89 -20.35 8.17
CA LYS A 209 -21.33 -20.52 6.83
C LYS A 209 -22.18 -21.53 6.03
N THR A 210 -23.40 -21.16 5.71
CA THR A 210 -24.36 -21.97 4.93
C THR A 210 -24.58 -21.34 3.55
N SER A 211 -25.01 -22.15 2.59
CA SER A 211 -25.35 -21.68 1.24
C SER A 211 -26.52 -20.69 1.30
N PHE A 212 -27.53 -20.94 2.13
CA PHE A 212 -28.65 -20.04 2.31
C PHE A 212 -28.23 -18.63 2.75
N GLN A 213 -27.40 -18.54 3.80
CA GLN A 213 -26.96 -17.24 4.30
C GLN A 213 -26.03 -16.53 3.30
N ALA A 214 -25.15 -17.27 2.62
CA ALA A 214 -24.29 -16.70 1.59
C ALA A 214 -25.11 -16.14 0.42
N ASN A 215 -26.09 -16.90 -0.09
CA ASN A 215 -26.98 -16.47 -1.17
C ASN A 215 -27.76 -15.20 -0.79
N LEU A 216 -28.34 -15.18 0.42
CA LEU A 216 -29.06 -14.01 0.91
C LEU A 216 -28.17 -12.77 1.00
N ALA A 217 -26.97 -12.92 1.56
CA ALA A 217 -26.01 -11.83 1.71
C ALA A 217 -25.51 -11.30 0.36
N ILE A 218 -25.19 -12.18 -0.59
CA ILE A 218 -24.79 -11.82 -1.95
C ILE A 218 -25.92 -11.09 -2.67
N SER A 219 -27.12 -11.67 -2.68
CA SER A 219 -28.29 -11.08 -3.32
C SER A 219 -28.60 -9.70 -2.75
N PHE A 220 -28.58 -9.53 -1.43
CA PHE A 220 -28.80 -8.24 -0.77
C PHE A 220 -27.70 -7.22 -1.11
N ALA A 221 -26.45 -7.64 -1.15
CA ALA A 221 -25.33 -6.74 -1.48
C ALA A 221 -25.39 -6.27 -2.94
N LEU A 222 -25.68 -7.19 -3.86
CA LEU A 222 -25.66 -6.91 -5.30
C LEU A 222 -26.95 -6.26 -5.81
N SER A 223 -28.09 -6.46 -5.15
CA SER A 223 -29.35 -5.78 -5.51
C SER A 223 -29.32 -4.26 -5.36
N LYS A 224 -28.33 -3.72 -4.64
CA LYS A 224 -28.12 -2.26 -4.51
C LYS A 224 -27.57 -1.60 -5.79
N TYR A 225 -27.08 -2.41 -6.71
CA TYR A 225 -26.57 -1.92 -7.99
C TYR A 225 -27.71 -1.76 -9.02
N PRO A 226 -27.57 -0.82 -9.95
CA PRO A 226 -28.49 -0.69 -11.08
C PRO A 226 -28.61 -2.01 -11.84
N LYS A 227 -29.81 -2.37 -12.27
CA LYS A 227 -30.05 -3.59 -13.06
C LYS A 227 -29.10 -3.69 -14.26
N GLY A 228 -28.48 -4.85 -14.45
CA GLY A 228 -27.53 -5.15 -15.53
C GLY A 228 -26.16 -4.52 -15.38
N LEU A 229 -25.88 -3.87 -14.24
CA LEU A 229 -24.52 -3.42 -13.95
C LEU A 229 -23.65 -4.55 -13.36
N VAL A 230 -24.23 -5.42 -12.56
CA VAL A 230 -23.60 -6.65 -12.08
C VAL A 230 -23.69 -7.69 -13.19
N LYS A 231 -22.54 -8.18 -13.64
CA LYS A 231 -22.42 -9.09 -14.79
C LYS A 231 -22.05 -10.50 -14.39
N SER A 232 -21.10 -10.66 -13.48
CA SER A 232 -20.69 -11.98 -13.02
C SER A 232 -20.04 -11.95 -11.63
N THR A 233 -20.04 -13.12 -10.99
CA THR A 233 -19.26 -13.35 -9.77
C THR A 233 -18.45 -14.64 -9.91
N THR A 234 -17.15 -14.57 -9.53
CA THR A 234 -16.24 -15.71 -9.49
C THR A 234 -16.10 -16.21 -8.06
N TYR A 235 -16.36 -17.50 -7.86
CA TYR A 235 -16.34 -18.19 -6.56
C TYR A 235 -15.18 -19.19 -6.46
N ASP A 236 -14.84 -19.59 -5.23
CA ASP A 236 -14.11 -20.85 -5.02
C ASP A 236 -15.08 -22.03 -5.00
N ASN A 237 -14.55 -23.24 -4.75
CA ASN A 237 -15.38 -24.45 -4.67
C ASN A 237 -15.94 -24.68 -3.26
N GLY A 238 -16.23 -23.62 -2.51
CA GLY A 238 -16.84 -23.72 -1.18
C GLY A 238 -18.30 -24.11 -1.24
N SER A 239 -18.75 -25.00 -0.35
CA SER A 239 -20.15 -25.45 -0.28
C SER A 239 -21.13 -24.31 -0.01
N GLU A 240 -20.69 -23.22 0.55
CA GLU A 240 -21.48 -22.00 0.77
C GLU A 240 -21.94 -21.33 -0.51
N PHE A 241 -21.32 -21.63 -1.64
CA PHE A 241 -21.71 -21.10 -2.96
C PHE A 241 -22.52 -22.09 -3.82
N ALA A 242 -22.97 -23.21 -3.22
CA ALA A 242 -23.75 -24.24 -3.94
C ALA A 242 -25.07 -23.72 -4.50
N GLY A 243 -25.67 -22.70 -3.90
CA GLY A 243 -26.93 -22.10 -4.37
C GLY A 243 -26.75 -20.91 -5.32
N HIS A 244 -25.60 -20.80 -6.00
CA HIS A 244 -25.27 -19.69 -6.90
C HIS A 244 -26.30 -19.40 -7.99
N LYS A 245 -27.03 -20.43 -8.48
CA LYS A 245 -28.09 -20.26 -9.49
C LYS A 245 -29.25 -19.40 -9.01
N GLU A 246 -29.62 -19.53 -7.73
CA GLU A 246 -30.67 -18.68 -7.14
C GLU A 246 -30.21 -17.21 -7.17
N VAL A 247 -28.98 -16.94 -6.83
CA VAL A 247 -28.40 -15.60 -6.90
C VAL A 247 -28.35 -15.11 -8.34
N ASN A 248 -27.93 -15.96 -9.29
CA ASN A 248 -27.91 -15.61 -10.71
C ASN A 248 -29.29 -15.17 -11.20
N ASN A 249 -30.33 -15.91 -10.83
CA ASN A 249 -31.72 -15.59 -11.22
C ASN A 249 -32.22 -14.27 -10.60
N VAL A 250 -31.88 -14.00 -9.32
CA VAL A 250 -32.30 -12.79 -8.63
C VAL A 250 -31.60 -11.56 -9.18
N ILE A 251 -30.31 -11.65 -9.44
CA ILE A 251 -29.44 -10.50 -9.85
C ILE A 251 -29.41 -10.38 -11.38
N ASN A 252 -29.67 -11.45 -12.11
CA ASN A 252 -29.48 -11.60 -13.56
C ASN A 252 -27.98 -11.46 -13.93
N MET A 253 -27.16 -12.36 -13.37
CA MET A 253 -25.71 -12.41 -13.58
C MET A 253 -25.21 -13.83 -13.85
N GLU A 254 -23.95 -13.97 -14.26
CA GLU A 254 -23.28 -15.25 -14.45
C GLU A 254 -22.40 -15.62 -13.25
N SER A 255 -22.20 -16.92 -13.04
CA SER A 255 -21.31 -17.45 -11.99
C SER A 255 -20.24 -18.32 -12.58
N TYR A 256 -18.99 -18.07 -12.16
CA TYR A 256 -17.82 -18.86 -12.54
C TYR A 256 -17.12 -19.41 -11.30
N PHE A 257 -16.55 -20.60 -11.40
CA PHE A 257 -15.86 -21.26 -10.30
C PHE A 257 -14.39 -21.53 -10.64
N CYS A 258 -13.52 -21.18 -9.72
CA CYS A 258 -12.09 -21.48 -9.84
C CYS A 258 -11.83 -22.98 -9.96
N GLU A 259 -10.76 -23.36 -10.64
CA GLU A 259 -10.33 -24.74 -10.65
C GLU A 259 -9.90 -25.19 -9.24
N PRO A 260 -10.11 -26.46 -8.91
CA PRO A 260 -9.65 -26.99 -7.62
C PRO A 260 -8.16 -26.74 -7.41
N TYR A 261 -7.78 -26.22 -6.24
CA TYR A 261 -6.42 -25.87 -5.85
C TYR A 261 -5.77 -24.69 -6.58
N HIS A 262 -6.49 -23.94 -7.40
CA HIS A 262 -6.02 -22.79 -8.15
C HIS A 262 -6.38 -21.46 -7.45
N SER A 263 -5.96 -21.27 -6.20
CA SER A 263 -6.29 -20.06 -5.42
C SER A 263 -5.82 -18.74 -6.07
N TRP A 264 -4.78 -18.80 -6.93
CA TRP A 264 -4.29 -17.63 -7.65
C TRP A 264 -5.25 -17.04 -8.67
N GLU A 265 -6.27 -17.80 -9.10
CA GLU A 265 -7.31 -17.34 -10.02
C GLU A 265 -8.23 -16.26 -9.40
N LYS A 266 -8.23 -16.13 -8.05
CA LYS A 266 -8.95 -15.09 -7.29
C LYS A 266 -7.97 -14.12 -6.57
N GLY A 267 -6.94 -13.65 -7.26
CA GLY A 267 -5.90 -12.81 -6.64
C GLY A 267 -6.42 -11.50 -6.04
N THR A 268 -7.55 -10.95 -6.53
CA THR A 268 -8.12 -9.72 -5.99
C THR A 268 -8.66 -9.95 -4.59
N ILE A 269 -9.56 -10.91 -4.42
CA ILE A 269 -10.20 -11.17 -3.13
C ILE A 269 -9.21 -11.76 -2.11
N GLU A 270 -8.23 -12.58 -2.55
CA GLU A 270 -7.18 -13.09 -1.66
C GLU A 270 -6.37 -11.93 -1.03
N ASN A 271 -6.01 -10.95 -1.84
CA ASN A 271 -5.34 -9.75 -1.35
C ASN A 271 -6.22 -8.97 -0.37
N ARG A 272 -7.52 -8.80 -0.67
CA ARG A 272 -8.47 -8.13 0.22
C ARG A 272 -8.65 -8.87 1.53
N ASN A 273 -8.79 -10.17 1.50
CA ASN A 273 -8.86 -11.01 2.70
C ASN A 273 -7.60 -10.88 3.56
N GLY A 274 -6.42 -10.72 2.94
CA GLY A 274 -5.19 -10.40 3.64
C GLY A 274 -5.24 -9.06 4.40
N VAL A 275 -5.87 -8.02 3.81
CA VAL A 275 -6.08 -6.73 4.47
C VAL A 275 -7.15 -6.82 5.56
N ILE A 276 -8.26 -7.53 5.32
CA ILE A 276 -9.30 -7.79 6.33
C ILE A 276 -8.70 -8.50 7.55
N ARG A 277 -7.78 -9.47 7.33
CA ARG A 277 -7.08 -10.18 8.40
C ARG A 277 -6.10 -9.32 9.21
N TYR A 278 -5.76 -8.14 8.75
CA TYR A 278 -5.06 -7.16 9.57
C TYR A 278 -5.96 -6.59 10.68
N TYR A 279 -7.24 -6.33 10.37
CA TYR A 279 -8.23 -5.85 11.34
C TYR A 279 -8.83 -6.98 12.17
N PHE A 280 -9.06 -8.12 11.55
CA PHE A 280 -9.62 -9.34 12.16
C PHE A 280 -8.61 -10.48 12.02
N PRO A 281 -7.62 -10.60 12.93
CA PRO A 281 -6.58 -11.62 12.87
C PRO A 281 -7.12 -13.06 12.83
N LYS A 282 -6.28 -14.00 12.44
CA LYS A 282 -6.63 -15.42 12.57
C LYS A 282 -6.94 -15.75 14.03
N GLY A 283 -8.06 -16.42 14.27
CA GLY A 283 -8.52 -16.69 15.62
C GLY A 283 -9.67 -15.79 16.09
N THR A 284 -10.00 -14.73 15.34
CA THR A 284 -11.17 -13.88 15.62
C THR A 284 -12.46 -14.70 15.55
N ASP A 285 -13.34 -14.54 16.54
CA ASP A 285 -14.69 -15.07 16.56
C ASP A 285 -15.67 -14.04 15.97
N PHE A 286 -16.17 -14.29 14.77
CA PHE A 286 -17.04 -13.34 14.08
C PHE A 286 -18.44 -13.23 14.68
N SER A 287 -18.85 -14.16 15.54
CA SER A 287 -20.12 -14.02 16.27
C SER A 287 -20.11 -12.80 17.19
N LYS A 288 -18.93 -12.44 17.71
CA LYS A 288 -18.72 -11.33 18.65
C LYS A 288 -18.46 -9.97 17.99
N ILE A 289 -18.27 -9.95 16.67
CA ILE A 289 -18.01 -8.71 15.92
C ILE A 289 -19.35 -8.06 15.54
N THR A 290 -19.47 -6.75 15.75
CA THR A 290 -20.69 -6.00 15.40
C THR A 290 -20.70 -5.58 13.93
N GLU A 291 -21.88 -5.26 13.40
CA GLU A 291 -22.03 -4.74 12.03
C GLU A 291 -21.29 -3.39 11.85
N GLU A 292 -21.28 -2.55 12.90
CA GLU A 292 -20.55 -1.26 12.88
C GLU A 292 -19.05 -1.49 12.74
N GLN A 293 -18.48 -2.48 13.42
CA GLN A 293 -17.07 -2.84 13.29
C GLN A 293 -16.74 -3.34 11.90
N ILE A 294 -17.63 -4.13 11.30
CA ILE A 294 -17.47 -4.62 9.91
C ILE A 294 -17.55 -3.45 8.94
N LYS A 295 -18.54 -2.57 9.09
CA LYS A 295 -18.68 -1.37 8.27
C LYS A 295 -17.44 -0.46 8.39
N TYR A 296 -16.96 -0.23 9.60
CA TYR A 296 -15.74 0.54 9.82
C TYR A 296 -14.55 -0.02 9.04
N VAL A 297 -14.34 -1.34 9.09
CA VAL A 297 -13.25 -2.01 8.36
C VAL A 297 -13.46 -1.90 6.86
N GLN A 298 -14.68 -2.11 6.38
CA GLN A 298 -15.03 -1.95 4.96
C GLN A 298 -14.73 -0.53 4.46
N ASP A 299 -15.12 0.49 5.23
CA ASP A 299 -14.89 1.90 4.89
C ASP A 299 -13.38 2.21 4.88
N LYS A 300 -12.62 1.71 5.87
CA LYS A 300 -11.15 1.86 5.89
C LYS A 300 -10.47 1.24 4.67
N ILE A 301 -10.92 0.07 4.24
CA ILE A 301 -10.36 -0.62 3.07
C ILE A 301 -10.72 0.13 1.79
N ASN A 302 -11.96 0.60 1.66
CA ASN A 302 -12.45 1.25 0.45
C ASN A 302 -12.00 2.72 0.30
N ASN A 303 -11.65 3.39 1.39
CA ASN A 303 -11.07 4.73 1.38
C ASN A 303 -9.53 4.74 1.38
N ARG A 304 -8.89 3.58 1.19
CA ARG A 304 -7.44 3.47 1.14
C ARG A 304 -6.93 3.63 -0.29
N PRO A 305 -6.05 4.62 -0.59
CA PRO A 305 -5.50 4.80 -1.92
C PRO A 305 -4.73 3.58 -2.41
N MET A 306 -4.87 3.26 -3.68
CA MET A 306 -4.17 2.13 -4.30
C MET A 306 -3.33 2.58 -5.48
N LYS A 307 -2.06 2.17 -5.49
CA LYS A 307 -1.14 2.44 -6.61
C LYS A 307 -1.70 1.95 -7.95
N LEU A 308 -2.35 0.76 -7.94
CA LEU A 308 -2.98 0.16 -9.11
C LEU A 308 -4.10 1.03 -9.71
N LEU A 309 -4.74 1.87 -8.88
CA LEU A 309 -5.79 2.81 -9.29
C LEU A 309 -5.26 4.23 -9.48
N GLY A 310 -3.95 4.40 -9.68
CA GLY A 310 -3.32 5.71 -9.78
C GLY A 310 -3.40 6.52 -8.47
N PHE A 311 -3.37 5.83 -7.33
CA PHE A 311 -3.55 6.37 -5.98
C PHE A 311 -4.94 6.93 -5.67
N ARG A 312 -5.92 6.62 -6.52
CA ARG A 312 -7.33 6.79 -6.18
C ARG A 312 -7.76 5.69 -5.20
N THR A 313 -8.83 5.95 -4.47
CA THR A 313 -9.41 4.95 -3.57
C THR A 313 -10.36 4.01 -4.34
N PRO A 314 -10.56 2.76 -3.87
CA PRO A 314 -11.59 1.89 -4.41
C PRO A 314 -12.97 2.53 -4.46
N LYS A 315 -13.34 3.30 -3.42
CA LYS A 315 -14.62 4.00 -3.34
C LYS A 315 -14.77 5.05 -4.45
N GLU A 316 -13.75 5.89 -4.68
CA GLU A 316 -13.79 6.92 -5.73
C GLU A 316 -13.98 6.32 -7.12
N VAL A 317 -13.25 5.22 -7.42
CA VAL A 317 -13.36 4.56 -8.73
C VAL A 317 -14.72 3.85 -8.85
N HIS A 318 -15.18 3.19 -7.80
CA HIS A 318 -16.48 2.52 -7.76
C HIS A 318 -17.62 3.52 -8.00
N ASP A 319 -17.67 4.61 -7.23
CA ASP A 319 -18.75 5.59 -7.30
C ASP A 319 -18.80 6.26 -8.70
N GLU A 320 -17.64 6.57 -9.28
CA GLU A 320 -17.55 7.07 -10.65
C GLU A 320 -18.13 6.08 -11.67
N MET A 321 -17.79 4.78 -11.58
CA MET A 321 -18.28 3.77 -12.50
C MET A 321 -19.79 3.57 -12.39
N VAL A 322 -20.32 3.56 -11.17
CA VAL A 322 -21.78 3.47 -10.93
C VAL A 322 -22.48 4.70 -11.51
N LEU A 323 -21.97 5.92 -11.29
CA LEU A 323 -22.54 7.14 -11.83
C LEU A 323 -22.54 7.16 -13.36
N LYS A 324 -21.44 6.77 -14.00
CA LYS A 324 -21.37 6.66 -15.47
C LYS A 324 -22.42 5.67 -16.02
N SER A 325 -22.64 4.57 -15.35
CA SER A 325 -23.67 3.59 -15.74
C SER A 325 -25.10 4.14 -15.65
N LEU A 326 -25.39 4.97 -14.65
CA LEU A 326 -26.69 5.63 -14.51
C LEU A 326 -26.90 6.67 -15.60
N GLN A 327 -25.90 7.48 -15.91
CA GLN A 327 -25.95 8.51 -16.97
C GLN A 327 -26.12 7.88 -18.36
N GLY A 328 -25.35 6.81 -18.67
CA GLY A 328 -25.50 6.08 -19.93
C GLY A 328 -26.88 5.49 -20.17
N LYS A 329 -27.58 5.07 -19.11
CA LYS A 329 -28.99 4.58 -19.19
C LYS A 329 -29.99 5.73 -19.37
N SER A 330 -29.71 6.91 -18.84
CA SER A 330 -30.58 8.07 -19.02
C SER A 330 -30.66 8.52 -20.49
N PHE A 331 -29.55 8.44 -21.21
CA PHE A 331 -29.53 8.72 -22.66
C PHE A 331 -30.21 7.65 -23.50
N ALA A 332 -30.15 6.38 -23.10
CA ALA A 332 -30.79 5.28 -23.82
C ALA A 332 -32.32 5.21 -23.63
N LEU A 333 -32.86 5.83 -22.57
CA LEU A 333 -34.32 5.92 -22.34
C LEU A 333 -34.94 7.19 -22.95
N ALA A 334 -34.12 8.15 -23.40
CA ALA A 334 -34.55 9.40 -24.03
C ALA A 334 -34.40 9.38 -25.56
N ALA A 335 -33.93 8.28 -26.14
CA ALA A 335 -33.86 7.99 -27.57
C ALA A 335 -34.85 6.89 -27.95
#